data_91a105f2f2fc4bca183ee7fe9f238a57
#
_entry.id   91a105f2f2fc4bca183ee7fe9f238a57
#
_cell.length_a   1.000
_cell.length_b   1.000
_cell.length_c   1.000
_cell.angle_alpha   90.00
_cell.angle_beta   90.00
_cell.angle_gamma   90.00
#
_symmetry.space_group_name_H-M   'P 1'
#
loop_
_entity.id
_entity.type
_entity.pdbx_description
1 polymer ?
#
loop_
_entity_poly.entity_id
_entity_poly.type
_entity_poly.pdbx_seq_one_letter_code
_entity_poly.pdbx_strand_id
1 'polypeptide(L)'
;MPNIVYYLAYMRDSSEVMHSYILDYIDRHPTIAPAADFELTDADYEDFRKMVVEGGFKYDPLSNAVYDELVKMAKYEGYYDDAKAEFEVLKAKLRHDVGKDLDKVKDVVKQLVASEIVTAYYYQAGRVCNTLRHDKFFKEACRLLANPEEYKALL
;
A
#
# COMPACT_ATOMS: atom_id res chain seq x y z
N MET A 1 -4.49 6.79 -3.24
CA MET A 1 -3.88 5.59 -2.58
C MET A 1 -4.69 4.38 -2.98
N PRO A 2 -4.08 3.26 -3.41
CA PRO A 2 -4.82 2.03 -3.70
C PRO A 2 -5.57 1.51 -2.47
N ASN A 3 -6.76 0.92 -2.68
CA ASN A 3 -7.64 0.52 -1.59
C ASN A 3 -6.98 -0.48 -0.62
N ILE A 4 -6.30 -1.51 -1.13
CA ILE A 4 -5.59 -2.49 -0.30
C ILE A 4 -4.50 -1.83 0.59
N VAL A 5 -3.80 -0.81 0.09
CA VAL A 5 -2.80 -0.05 0.86
C VAL A 5 -3.46 0.74 1.99
N TYR A 6 -4.63 1.32 1.72
CA TYR A 6 -5.41 2.01 2.75
C TYR A 6 -5.81 1.05 3.89
N TYR A 7 -6.29 -0.15 3.55
CA TYR A 7 -6.65 -1.15 4.55
C TYR A 7 -5.43 -1.60 5.36
N LEU A 8 -4.30 -1.89 4.73
CA LEU A 8 -3.07 -2.28 5.41
C LEU A 8 -2.55 -1.20 6.37
N ALA A 9 -2.71 0.09 6.00
CA ALA A 9 -2.16 1.20 6.77
C ALA A 9 -3.06 1.67 7.91
N TYR A 10 -4.40 1.61 7.75
CA TYR A 10 -5.32 2.36 8.62
C TYR A 10 -6.46 1.54 9.21
N MET A 11 -6.77 0.35 8.67
CA MET A 11 -7.88 -0.44 9.20
C MET A 11 -7.42 -1.36 10.33
N ARG A 12 -8.12 -1.32 11.46
CA ARG A 12 -7.74 -1.96 12.72
C ARG A 12 -7.50 -3.46 12.58
N ASP A 13 -8.39 -4.17 11.92
CA ASP A 13 -8.26 -5.63 11.73
C ASP A 13 -7.12 -6.01 10.77
N SER A 14 -6.74 -5.07 9.90
CA SER A 14 -5.65 -5.24 8.93
C SER A 14 -4.30 -4.80 9.49
N SER A 15 -4.29 -3.89 10.46
CA SER A 15 -3.07 -3.42 11.12
C SER A 15 -2.41 -4.51 11.99
N GLU A 16 -3.15 -5.54 12.39
CA GLU A 16 -2.58 -6.67 13.12
C GLU A 16 -1.53 -7.42 12.30
N VAL A 17 -1.77 -7.62 10.99
CA VAL A 17 -0.80 -8.28 10.10
C VAL A 17 0.46 -7.43 9.95
N MET A 18 0.31 -6.12 9.74
CA MET A 18 1.45 -5.20 9.67
C MET A 18 2.25 -5.20 10.98
N HIS A 19 1.56 -5.09 12.10
CA HIS A 19 2.19 -5.07 13.42
C HIS A 19 2.92 -6.38 13.72
N SER A 20 2.30 -7.52 13.44
CA SER A 20 2.90 -8.85 13.62
C SER A 20 4.13 -9.03 12.76
N TYR A 21 4.10 -8.56 11.50
CA TYR A 21 5.26 -8.60 10.63
C TYR A 21 6.42 -7.75 11.16
N ILE A 22 6.12 -6.53 11.64
CA ILE A 22 7.16 -5.63 12.18
C ILE A 22 7.81 -6.24 13.41
N LEU A 23 7.04 -6.84 14.33
CA LEU A 23 7.59 -7.51 15.51
C LEU A 23 8.51 -8.67 15.12
N ASP A 24 8.06 -9.54 14.21
CA ASP A 24 8.85 -10.65 13.70
C ASP A 24 10.12 -10.16 12.96
N TYR A 25 10.01 -9.04 12.23
CA TYR A 25 11.16 -8.43 11.57
C TYR A 25 12.21 -7.92 12.58
N ILE A 26 11.77 -7.26 13.66
CA ILE A 26 12.64 -6.77 14.73
C ILE A 26 13.36 -7.93 15.42
N ASP A 27 12.65 -9.00 15.71
CA ASP A 27 13.24 -10.18 16.36
C ASP A 27 14.35 -10.83 15.51
N ARG A 28 14.16 -10.82 14.18
CA ARG A 28 15.15 -11.36 13.23
C ARG A 28 16.31 -10.40 12.91
N HIS A 29 16.10 -9.10 13.08
CA HIS A 29 17.06 -8.07 12.69
C HIS A 29 17.36 -7.11 13.86
N PRO A 30 18.30 -7.40 14.75
CA PRO A 30 18.63 -6.51 15.88
C PRO A 30 19.02 -5.09 15.49
N THR A 31 19.49 -4.90 14.26
CA THR A 31 19.86 -3.60 13.68
C THR A 31 19.47 -3.55 12.21
N ILE A 32 19.20 -2.34 11.70
CA ILE A 32 18.95 -2.08 10.28
C ILE A 32 19.85 -0.96 9.75
N ALA A 33 19.87 -0.76 8.45
CA ALA A 33 20.54 0.38 7.82
C ALA A 33 20.03 1.72 8.37
N PRO A 34 20.81 2.80 8.27
CA PRO A 34 20.37 4.14 8.64
C PRO A 34 19.02 4.48 7.99
N ALA A 35 18.18 5.25 8.69
CA ALA A 35 16.82 5.55 8.26
C ALA A 35 16.72 6.09 6.83
N ALA A 36 17.65 6.96 6.43
CA ALA A 36 17.71 7.53 5.09
C ALA A 36 18.07 6.51 4.00
N ASP A 37 18.71 5.39 4.34
CA ASP A 37 19.23 4.41 3.38
C ASP A 37 18.44 3.10 3.40
N PHE A 38 17.59 2.89 4.40
CA PHE A 38 16.83 1.66 4.55
C PHE A 38 15.82 1.47 3.43
N GLU A 39 15.87 0.31 2.80
CA GLU A 39 14.88 -0.17 1.82
C GLU A 39 14.47 -1.60 2.17
N LEU A 40 13.19 -1.89 2.04
CA LEU A 40 12.71 -3.27 2.15
C LEU A 40 13.20 -4.07 0.94
N THR A 41 13.84 -5.21 1.17
CA THR A 41 14.28 -6.08 0.08
C THR A 41 13.10 -6.77 -0.61
N ASP A 42 13.32 -7.37 -1.77
CA ASP A 42 12.29 -8.17 -2.42
C ASP A 42 12.00 -9.46 -1.64
N ALA A 43 13.00 -10.03 -0.97
CA ALA A 43 12.81 -11.20 -0.12
C ALA A 43 11.92 -10.87 1.09
N ASP A 44 12.19 -9.75 1.78
CA ASP A 44 11.37 -9.29 2.90
C ASP A 44 9.94 -8.96 2.46
N TYR A 45 9.78 -8.41 1.24
CA TYR A 45 8.45 -8.18 0.69
C TYR A 45 7.68 -9.49 0.45
N GLU A 46 8.33 -10.52 -0.08
CA GLU A 46 7.67 -11.82 -0.29
C GLU A 46 7.30 -12.48 1.04
N ASP A 47 8.11 -12.34 2.09
CA ASP A 47 7.77 -12.79 3.44
C ASP A 47 6.54 -12.04 3.98
N PHE A 48 6.51 -10.72 3.84
CA PHE A 48 5.34 -9.92 4.19
C PHE A 48 4.09 -10.34 3.41
N ARG A 49 4.22 -10.44 2.09
CA ARG A 49 3.14 -10.86 1.19
C ARG A 49 2.57 -12.22 1.59
N LYS A 50 3.44 -13.17 1.89
CA LYS A 50 3.05 -14.51 2.36
C LYS A 50 2.27 -14.43 3.67
N MET A 51 2.75 -13.66 4.64
CA MET A 51 2.06 -13.47 5.92
C MET A 51 0.67 -12.85 5.72
N VAL A 52 0.52 -11.86 4.84
CA VAL A 52 -0.78 -11.23 4.52
C VAL A 52 -1.75 -12.26 3.91
N VAL A 53 -1.29 -13.04 2.93
CA VAL A 53 -2.13 -14.02 2.22
C VAL A 53 -2.51 -15.20 3.12
N GLU A 54 -1.55 -15.78 3.83
CA GLU A 54 -1.76 -16.93 4.72
C GLU A 54 -2.50 -16.54 6.00
N GLY A 55 -2.32 -15.31 6.49
CA GLY A 55 -3.04 -14.74 7.62
C GLY A 55 -4.52 -14.47 7.35
N GLY A 56 -4.98 -14.72 6.13
CA GLY A 56 -6.39 -14.57 5.76
C GLY A 56 -6.85 -13.11 5.72
N PHE A 57 -5.93 -12.18 5.47
CA PHE A 57 -6.25 -10.77 5.29
C PHE A 57 -7.36 -10.58 4.28
N LYS A 58 -8.34 -9.75 4.62
CA LYS A 58 -9.48 -9.42 3.78
C LYS A 58 -9.67 -7.91 3.77
N TYR A 59 -10.08 -7.40 2.64
CA TYR A 59 -10.51 -6.02 2.49
C TYR A 59 -11.72 -5.96 1.56
N ASP A 60 -12.55 -4.92 1.73
CA ASP A 60 -13.72 -4.71 0.87
C ASP A 60 -13.34 -3.79 -0.29
N PRO A 61 -13.25 -4.33 -1.52
CA PRO A 61 -13.03 -3.51 -2.69
C PRO A 61 -14.22 -2.59 -2.92
N LEU A 62 -13.95 -1.31 -3.19
CA LEU A 62 -14.99 -0.32 -3.51
C LEU A 62 -15.87 -0.76 -4.68
N SER A 63 -15.30 -1.54 -5.61
CA SER A 63 -16.02 -2.10 -6.76
C SER A 63 -17.16 -3.03 -6.36
N ASN A 64 -17.09 -3.73 -5.22
CA ASN A 64 -18.17 -4.60 -4.76
C ASN A 64 -19.42 -3.79 -4.40
N ALA A 65 -19.28 -2.71 -3.65
CA ALA A 65 -20.39 -1.85 -3.29
C ALA A 65 -21.07 -1.21 -4.52
N VAL A 66 -20.25 -0.76 -5.48
CA VAL A 66 -20.77 -0.19 -6.74
C VAL A 66 -21.47 -1.25 -7.59
N TYR A 67 -20.90 -2.47 -7.65
CA TYR A 67 -21.53 -3.58 -8.36
C TYR A 67 -22.89 -3.95 -7.74
N ASP A 68 -22.97 -4.08 -6.43
CA ASP A 68 -24.20 -4.42 -5.73
C ASP A 68 -25.29 -3.35 -5.95
N GLU A 69 -24.90 -2.07 -5.97
CA GLU A 69 -25.82 -0.98 -6.28
C GLU A 69 -26.29 -1.02 -7.74
N LEU A 70 -25.39 -1.30 -8.69
CA LEU A 70 -25.74 -1.50 -10.09
C LEU A 70 -26.73 -2.66 -10.28
N VAL A 71 -26.53 -3.78 -9.58
CA VAL A 71 -27.46 -4.92 -9.60
C VAL A 71 -28.82 -4.53 -9.06
N LYS A 72 -28.90 -3.76 -7.97
CA LYS A 72 -30.18 -3.26 -7.42
C LYS A 72 -30.92 -2.37 -8.43
N MET A 73 -30.19 -1.47 -9.07
CA MET A 73 -30.76 -0.56 -10.06
C MET A 73 -31.25 -1.32 -11.28
N ALA A 74 -30.47 -2.25 -11.82
CA ALA A 74 -30.88 -3.08 -12.96
C ALA A 74 -32.14 -3.94 -12.65
N LYS A 75 -32.26 -4.44 -11.41
CA LYS A 75 -33.47 -5.14 -10.96
C LYS A 75 -34.69 -4.21 -10.89
N TYR A 76 -34.51 -3.01 -10.37
CA TYR A 76 -35.57 -2.01 -10.28
C TYR A 76 -36.08 -1.60 -11.66
N GLU A 77 -35.17 -1.44 -12.63
CA GLU A 77 -35.47 -1.07 -14.01
C GLU A 77 -35.98 -2.25 -14.89
N GLY A 78 -35.86 -3.49 -14.37
CA GLY A 78 -36.31 -4.69 -15.07
C GLY A 78 -35.33 -5.29 -16.10
N TYR A 79 -34.08 -4.78 -16.17
CA TYR A 79 -33.05 -5.25 -17.12
C TYR A 79 -32.17 -6.38 -16.57
N TYR A 80 -32.26 -6.68 -15.27
CA TYR A 80 -31.35 -7.63 -14.65
C TYR A 80 -31.47 -9.04 -15.21
N ASP A 81 -32.69 -9.52 -15.45
CA ASP A 81 -32.91 -10.90 -15.89
C ASP A 81 -32.37 -11.13 -17.32
N ASP A 82 -32.46 -10.12 -18.18
CA ASP A 82 -31.97 -10.16 -19.56
C ASP A 82 -30.42 -10.11 -19.61
N ALA A 83 -29.78 -9.45 -18.62
CA ALA A 83 -28.32 -9.23 -18.55
C ALA A 83 -27.66 -10.07 -17.44
N LYS A 84 -28.33 -11.05 -16.88
CA LYS A 84 -27.85 -11.81 -15.72
C LYS A 84 -26.50 -12.49 -15.96
N ALA A 85 -26.31 -13.06 -17.13
CA ALA A 85 -25.07 -13.74 -17.49
C ALA A 85 -23.88 -12.77 -17.51
N GLU A 86 -24.06 -11.57 -18.03
CA GLU A 86 -23.06 -10.50 -18.08
C GLU A 86 -22.72 -10.00 -16.69
N PHE A 87 -23.71 -9.85 -15.82
CA PHE A 87 -23.51 -9.50 -14.42
C PHE A 87 -22.65 -10.56 -13.69
N GLU A 88 -22.95 -11.84 -13.87
CA GLU A 88 -22.17 -12.92 -13.25
C GLU A 88 -20.71 -12.95 -13.79
N VAL A 89 -20.52 -12.77 -15.10
CA VAL A 89 -19.19 -12.66 -15.70
C VAL A 89 -18.43 -11.46 -15.14
N LEU A 90 -19.09 -10.30 -15.02
CA LEU A 90 -18.49 -9.10 -14.45
C LEU A 90 -18.10 -9.32 -13.00
N LYS A 91 -18.98 -9.91 -12.19
CA LYS A 91 -18.70 -10.25 -10.79
C LYS A 91 -17.48 -11.16 -10.65
N ALA A 92 -17.40 -12.19 -11.49
CA ALA A 92 -16.26 -13.10 -11.49
C ALA A 92 -14.94 -12.40 -11.85
N LYS A 93 -14.97 -11.45 -12.80
CA LYS A 93 -13.80 -10.64 -13.18
C LYS A 93 -13.40 -9.59 -12.15
N LEU A 94 -14.36 -9.07 -11.39
CA LEU A 94 -14.11 -8.13 -10.30
C LEU A 94 -13.68 -8.83 -9.00
N ARG A 95 -13.66 -10.17 -8.98
CA ARG A 95 -13.22 -10.91 -7.80
C ARG A 95 -11.76 -10.59 -7.49
N HIS A 96 -11.55 -10.04 -6.32
CA HIS A 96 -10.22 -9.68 -5.85
C HIS A 96 -9.46 -10.89 -5.33
N ASP A 97 -8.17 -10.89 -5.64
CA ASP A 97 -7.16 -11.81 -5.13
C ASP A 97 -6.11 -10.97 -4.42
N VAL A 98 -6.01 -11.12 -3.11
CA VAL A 98 -5.11 -10.32 -2.27
C VAL A 98 -3.67 -10.39 -2.76
N GLY A 99 -3.20 -11.58 -3.14
CA GLY A 99 -1.84 -11.75 -3.64
C GLY A 99 -1.59 -10.95 -4.92
N LYS A 100 -2.49 -11.08 -5.91
CA LYS A 100 -2.40 -10.31 -7.16
C LYS A 100 -2.56 -8.81 -6.96
N ASP A 101 -3.39 -8.40 -6.01
CA ASP A 101 -3.59 -6.99 -5.74
C ASP A 101 -2.38 -6.38 -5.03
N LEU A 102 -1.69 -7.13 -4.15
CA LEU A 102 -0.39 -6.74 -3.59
C LEU A 102 0.68 -6.61 -4.68
N ASP A 103 0.73 -7.55 -5.63
CA ASP A 103 1.70 -7.52 -6.73
C ASP A 103 1.56 -6.26 -7.60
N LYS A 104 0.32 -5.80 -7.86
CA LYS A 104 0.05 -4.56 -8.62
C LYS A 104 0.57 -3.30 -7.94
N VAL A 105 0.67 -3.30 -6.62
CA VAL A 105 1.06 -2.14 -5.81
C VAL A 105 2.33 -2.40 -4.98
N LYS A 106 3.15 -3.36 -5.42
CA LYS A 106 4.35 -3.84 -4.73
C LYS A 106 5.22 -2.69 -4.20
N ASP A 107 5.57 -1.74 -5.05
CA ASP A 107 6.47 -0.64 -4.67
C ASP A 107 5.88 0.24 -3.57
N VAL A 108 4.57 0.50 -3.63
CA VAL A 108 3.87 1.31 -2.61
C VAL A 108 3.81 0.55 -1.28
N VAL A 109 3.55 -0.76 -1.32
CA VAL A 109 3.54 -1.60 -0.12
C VAL A 109 4.94 -1.72 0.48
N LYS A 110 5.98 -1.90 -0.34
CA LYS A 110 7.38 -1.91 0.12
C LYS A 110 7.73 -0.62 0.87
N GLN A 111 7.35 0.54 0.33
CA GLN A 111 7.57 1.83 0.98
C GLN A 111 6.80 1.96 2.30
N LEU A 112 5.55 1.49 2.33
CA LEU A 112 4.75 1.48 3.55
C LEU A 112 5.41 0.63 4.64
N VAL A 113 5.74 -0.63 4.34
CA VAL A 113 6.36 -1.56 5.29
C VAL A 113 7.73 -1.04 5.76
N ALA A 114 8.56 -0.53 4.83
CA ALA A 114 9.84 0.08 5.17
C ALA A 114 9.67 1.26 6.14
N SER A 115 8.69 2.13 5.89
CA SER A 115 8.38 3.28 6.75
C SER A 115 7.97 2.85 8.17
N GLU A 116 7.17 1.78 8.30
CA GLU A 116 6.77 1.25 9.61
C GLU A 116 7.94 0.58 10.34
N ILE A 117 8.77 -0.21 9.64
CA ILE A 117 10.00 -0.78 10.21
C ILE A 117 10.94 0.33 10.70
N VAL A 118 11.23 1.33 9.86
CA VAL A 118 12.08 2.47 10.24
C VAL A 118 11.52 3.22 11.45
N THR A 119 10.19 3.33 11.56
CA THR A 119 9.54 3.93 12.71
C THR A 119 9.82 3.15 14.00
N ALA A 120 9.85 1.84 13.93
CA ALA A 120 10.12 0.99 15.08
C ALA A 120 11.58 1.13 15.60
N TYR A 121 12.56 1.35 14.72
CA TYR A 121 13.97 1.50 15.11
C TYR A 121 14.37 2.95 15.39
N TYR A 122 13.86 3.90 14.61
CA TYR A 122 14.34 5.30 14.60
C TYR A 122 13.25 6.32 14.93
N TYR A 123 12.06 5.84 15.36
CA TYR A 123 10.92 6.67 15.71
C TYR A 123 10.46 7.59 14.56
N GLN A 124 9.68 8.60 14.91
CA GLN A 124 9.09 9.52 13.93
C GLN A 124 10.15 10.27 13.08
N ALA A 125 11.28 10.62 13.67
CA ALA A 125 12.35 11.30 12.94
C ALA A 125 12.91 10.43 11.82
N GLY A 126 13.14 9.14 12.10
CA GLY A 126 13.58 8.19 11.08
C GLY A 126 12.55 8.00 9.97
N ARG A 127 11.26 7.89 10.33
CA ARG A 127 10.17 7.84 9.36
C ARG A 127 10.19 9.01 8.37
N VAL A 128 10.34 10.22 8.89
CA VAL A 128 10.42 11.43 8.05
C VAL A 128 11.62 11.36 7.11
N CYS A 129 12.81 11.01 7.61
CA CYS A 129 14.02 10.87 6.79
C CYS A 129 13.81 9.82 5.67
N ASN A 130 13.26 8.67 5.98
CA ASN A 130 13.00 7.61 5.00
C ASN A 130 11.99 8.04 3.94
N THR A 131 10.89 8.70 4.35
CA THR A 131 9.83 9.14 3.44
C THR A 131 10.32 10.23 2.48
N LEU A 132 11.09 11.20 2.97
CA LEU A 132 11.62 12.32 2.18
C LEU A 132 12.53 11.88 1.04
N ARG A 133 13.21 10.75 1.18
CA ARG A 133 14.07 10.21 0.12
C ARG A 133 13.28 9.86 -1.17
N HIS A 134 11.98 9.57 -1.05
CA HIS A 134 11.09 9.26 -2.19
C HIS A 134 10.29 10.47 -2.68
N ASP A 135 10.36 11.60 -1.95
CA ASP A 135 9.64 12.82 -2.29
C ASP A 135 10.35 13.58 -3.42
N LYS A 136 9.65 13.74 -4.53
CA LYS A 136 10.17 14.44 -5.72
C LYS A 136 10.37 15.93 -5.46
N PHE A 137 9.48 16.55 -4.69
CA PHE A 137 9.58 17.98 -4.36
C PHE A 137 10.75 18.24 -3.41
N PHE A 138 10.95 17.36 -2.42
CA PHE A 138 12.11 17.45 -1.55
C PHE A 138 13.42 17.30 -2.31
N LYS A 139 13.54 16.34 -3.22
CA LYS A 139 14.73 16.16 -4.06
C LYS A 139 15.00 17.40 -4.92
N GLU A 140 13.96 17.97 -5.52
CA GLU A 140 14.10 19.15 -6.35
C GLU A 140 14.46 20.39 -5.51
N ALA A 141 13.89 20.56 -4.33
CA ALA A 141 14.27 21.62 -3.41
C ALA A 141 15.75 21.51 -3.00
N CYS A 142 16.23 20.30 -2.65
CA CYS A 142 17.64 20.06 -2.35
C CYS A 142 18.55 20.39 -3.56
N ARG A 143 18.15 20.01 -4.77
CA ARG A 143 18.89 20.31 -6.00
C ARG A 143 19.01 21.81 -6.23
N LEU A 144 17.91 22.55 -6.09
CA LEU A 144 17.89 24.00 -6.25
C LEU A 144 18.73 24.71 -5.19
N LEU A 145 18.65 24.29 -3.94
CA LEU A 145 19.44 24.87 -2.85
C LEU A 145 20.94 24.59 -3.01
N ALA A 146 21.31 23.47 -3.63
CA ALA A 146 22.70 23.16 -3.97
C ALA A 146 23.25 24.01 -5.15
N ASN A 147 22.36 24.71 -5.90
CA ASN A 147 22.70 25.56 -7.05
C ASN A 147 22.27 27.02 -6.80
N PRO A 148 23.08 27.81 -6.05
CA PRO A 148 22.70 29.17 -5.65
C PRO A 148 22.37 30.13 -6.82
N GLU A 149 23.02 29.99 -7.97
CA GLU A 149 22.76 30.82 -9.15
C GLU A 149 21.38 30.50 -9.77
N GLU A 150 21.04 29.22 -9.86
CA GLU A 150 19.74 28.82 -10.36
C GLU A 150 18.61 29.23 -9.38
N TYR A 151 18.85 29.08 -8.08
CA TYR A 151 17.91 29.52 -7.05
C TYR A 151 17.66 31.04 -7.12
N LYS A 152 18.71 31.84 -7.27
CA LYS A 152 18.59 33.33 -7.45
C LYS A 152 17.84 33.72 -8.71
N ALA A 153 17.95 32.94 -9.78
CA ALA A 153 17.26 33.23 -11.05
C ALA A 153 15.74 32.95 -10.99
N LEU A 154 15.27 32.26 -9.97
CA LEU A 154 13.85 32.00 -9.71
C LEU A 154 13.18 33.05 -8.82
N LEU A 155 13.96 33.94 -8.18
CA LEU A 155 13.49 35.04 -7.34
C LEU A 155 13.38 36.34 -8.10
#